data_95bdbe8716bd54d73f154377657ac490
#
_entry.id   95bdbe8716bd54d73f154377657ac490
#
_cell.length_a   1.000
_cell.length_b   1.000
_cell.length_c   1.000
_cell.angle_alpha   90.00
_cell.angle_beta   90.00
_cell.angle_gamma   90.00
#
_symmetry.space_group_name_H-M   'P 1'
#
loop_
_entity.id
_entity.type
_entity.pdbx_description
1 polymer ?
#
loop_
_entity_poly.entity_id
_entity_poly.type
_entity_poly.pdbx_seq_one_letter_code
_entity_poly.pdbx_strand_id
1 'polypeptide(L)'
;PVRALRVNYVGELGWELHHPMGQMELLYDSIYEAGKKENIINFGTYAVNSLRMEKAYRGWGAELTGEISLVEAGMDRFFNLKKKNNFFGAKALQNKIQSGVDIKIVYLEVDVDNADARGNEPVYHNNKIVGVVTSGGYGFRTKKSLAFAYVKSELANGESLEIEIQGQKRKAKILDKVVYDPDNQKLRA
;
A
#
# COMPACT_ATOMS: atom_id res chain seq x y z
N PRO A 1 28.67 -12.98 -5.00
CA PRO A 1 27.48 -13.71 -4.52
C PRO A 1 26.25 -12.76 -4.52
N VAL A 2 25.10 -13.29 -4.93
CA VAL A 2 23.83 -12.58 -4.95
C VAL A 2 22.86 -13.35 -4.03
N ARG A 3 22.13 -12.62 -3.17
CA ARG A 3 21.04 -13.18 -2.39
C ARG A 3 19.72 -12.82 -3.05
N ALA A 4 18.99 -13.80 -3.55
CA ALA A 4 17.67 -13.63 -4.10
C ALA A 4 16.62 -13.93 -3.03
N LEU A 5 15.76 -12.96 -2.73
CA LEU A 5 14.62 -13.10 -1.84
C LEU A 5 13.34 -13.14 -2.68
N ARG A 6 12.53 -14.19 -2.51
CA ARG A 6 11.22 -14.29 -3.20
C ARG A 6 10.21 -13.38 -2.51
N VAL A 7 10.38 -12.10 -2.73
CA VAL A 7 9.49 -11.03 -2.27
C VAL A 7 9.35 -10.01 -3.38
N ASN A 8 8.25 -9.27 -3.38
CA ASN A 8 8.02 -8.18 -4.33
C ASN A 8 7.04 -7.17 -3.75
N TYR A 9 6.95 -6.03 -4.41
CA TYR A 9 6.07 -4.93 -4.04
C TYR A 9 5.05 -4.58 -5.14
N VAL A 10 4.86 -5.49 -6.10
CA VAL A 10 4.02 -5.28 -7.30
C VAL A 10 2.90 -6.30 -7.47
N GLY A 11 2.82 -7.27 -6.56
CA GLY A 11 1.74 -8.26 -6.53
C GLY A 11 1.85 -9.39 -7.56
N GLU A 12 3.05 -9.59 -8.14
CA GLU A 12 3.36 -10.67 -9.05
C GLU A 12 4.43 -11.59 -8.46
N LEU A 13 4.71 -12.73 -9.12
CA LEU A 13 5.90 -13.51 -8.82
C LEU A 13 7.15 -12.65 -9.05
N GLY A 14 8.02 -12.57 -8.06
CA GLY A 14 9.18 -11.72 -8.16
C GLY A 14 10.23 -11.95 -7.10
N TRP A 15 11.41 -11.38 -7.31
CA TRP A 15 12.54 -11.45 -6.40
C TRP A 15 13.20 -10.10 -6.21
N GLU A 16 13.67 -9.87 -5.00
CA GLU A 16 14.63 -8.81 -4.70
C GLU A 16 16.03 -9.40 -4.68
N LEU A 17 16.96 -8.76 -5.41
CA LEU A 17 18.33 -9.23 -5.57
C LEU A 17 19.27 -8.35 -4.74
N HIS A 18 19.82 -8.89 -3.67
CA HIS A 18 20.77 -8.21 -2.80
C HIS A 18 22.19 -8.60 -3.16
N HIS A 19 23.03 -7.61 -3.48
CA HIS A 19 24.40 -7.80 -3.97
C HIS A 19 25.29 -6.62 -3.56
N PRO A 20 26.64 -6.78 -3.58
CA PRO A 20 27.55 -5.67 -3.41
C PRO A 20 27.40 -4.62 -4.52
N MET A 21 27.50 -3.33 -4.17
CA MET A 21 27.33 -2.22 -5.10
C MET A 21 28.19 -2.36 -6.38
N GLY A 22 29.44 -2.74 -6.25
CA GLY A 22 30.36 -2.91 -7.40
C GLY A 22 30.00 -4.03 -8.37
N GLN A 23 28.97 -4.83 -8.09
CA GLN A 23 28.47 -5.88 -8.98
C GLN A 23 27.16 -5.52 -9.66
N MET A 24 26.61 -4.32 -9.41
CA MET A 24 25.28 -3.94 -9.87
C MET A 24 25.15 -3.95 -11.38
N GLU A 25 26.07 -3.31 -12.09
CA GLU A 25 26.06 -3.23 -13.55
C GLU A 25 26.16 -4.61 -14.20
N LEU A 26 27.14 -5.42 -13.77
CA LEU A 26 27.32 -6.79 -14.27
C LEU A 26 26.08 -7.66 -14.04
N LEU A 27 25.46 -7.56 -12.86
CA LEU A 27 24.24 -8.31 -12.54
C LEU A 27 23.07 -7.86 -13.41
N TYR A 28 22.88 -6.55 -13.56
CA TYR A 28 21.83 -5.98 -14.40
C TYR A 28 21.98 -6.44 -15.84
N ASP A 29 23.16 -6.29 -16.44
CA ASP A 29 23.44 -6.68 -17.82
C ASP A 29 23.22 -8.18 -18.03
N SER A 30 23.68 -9.01 -17.10
CA SER A 30 23.50 -10.46 -17.16
C SER A 30 22.03 -10.87 -17.18
N ILE A 31 21.21 -10.23 -16.32
CA ILE A 31 19.77 -10.49 -16.25
C ILE A 31 19.08 -9.98 -17.51
N TYR A 32 19.44 -8.78 -17.96
CA TYR A 32 18.84 -8.17 -19.14
C TYR A 32 19.11 -8.99 -20.40
N GLU A 33 20.37 -9.45 -20.59
CA GLU A 33 20.73 -10.34 -21.70
C GLU A 33 19.97 -11.67 -21.65
N ALA A 34 19.90 -12.29 -20.48
CA ALA A 34 19.15 -13.54 -20.31
C ALA A 34 17.65 -13.37 -20.59
N GLY A 35 17.10 -12.22 -20.20
CA GLY A 35 15.67 -11.91 -20.33
C GLY A 35 15.25 -11.42 -21.73
N LYS A 36 16.15 -11.15 -22.65
CA LYS A 36 15.82 -10.66 -24.00
C LYS A 36 14.84 -11.56 -24.74
N LYS A 37 15.00 -12.87 -24.62
CA LYS A 37 14.09 -13.87 -25.23
C LYS A 37 12.70 -13.86 -24.62
N GLU A 38 12.57 -13.39 -23.40
CA GLU A 38 11.32 -13.30 -22.63
C GLU A 38 10.72 -11.89 -22.68
N ASN A 39 11.23 -11.01 -23.56
CA ASN A 39 10.79 -9.63 -23.70
C ASN A 39 10.91 -8.83 -22.40
N ILE A 40 12.02 -8.99 -21.67
CA ILE A 40 12.27 -8.22 -20.45
C ILE A 40 12.23 -6.73 -20.73
N ILE A 41 11.57 -5.98 -19.84
CA ILE A 41 11.50 -4.52 -19.91
C ILE A 41 11.82 -3.90 -18.55
N ASN A 42 12.34 -2.70 -18.59
CA ASN A 42 12.50 -1.88 -17.39
C ASN A 42 11.23 -1.12 -17.07
N PHE A 43 10.95 -0.92 -15.78
CA PHE A 43 9.90 -0.01 -15.32
C PHE A 43 10.35 0.71 -14.05
N GLY A 44 9.81 1.89 -13.81
CA GLY A 44 10.26 2.76 -12.73
C GLY A 44 9.25 2.90 -11.59
N THR A 45 9.55 3.79 -10.67
CA THR A 45 8.82 4.03 -9.42
C THR A 45 7.34 4.36 -9.62
N TYR A 46 6.98 5.08 -10.67
CA TYR A 46 5.58 5.39 -10.94
C TYR A 46 4.77 4.14 -11.30
N ALA A 47 5.34 3.23 -12.08
CA ALA A 47 4.70 1.95 -12.36
C ALA A 47 4.60 1.08 -11.10
N VAL A 48 5.67 1.05 -10.27
CA VAL A 48 5.63 0.38 -8.96
C VAL A 48 4.51 0.93 -8.09
N ASN A 49 4.32 2.27 -8.01
CA ASN A 49 3.26 2.86 -7.22
C ASN A 49 1.86 2.42 -7.70
N SER A 50 1.62 2.44 -9.01
CA SER A 50 0.36 1.93 -9.59
C SER A 50 0.11 0.47 -9.20
N LEU A 51 1.10 -0.38 -9.39
CA LEU A 51 0.99 -1.83 -9.13
C LEU A 51 0.79 -2.14 -7.64
N ARG A 52 1.54 -1.47 -6.73
CA ARG A 52 1.37 -1.67 -5.28
C ARG A 52 0.03 -1.18 -4.76
N MET A 53 -0.51 -0.09 -5.37
CA MET A 53 -1.84 0.43 -5.02
C MET A 53 -2.92 -0.62 -5.32
N GLU A 54 -2.87 -1.30 -6.45
CA GLU A 54 -3.83 -2.36 -6.81
C GLU A 54 -3.79 -3.56 -5.85
N LYS A 55 -2.64 -3.80 -5.20
CA LYS A 55 -2.45 -4.82 -4.15
C LYS A 55 -2.70 -4.32 -2.74
N ALA A 56 -3.07 -3.05 -2.60
CA ALA A 56 -3.21 -2.40 -1.31
C ALA A 56 -1.96 -2.55 -0.42
N TYR A 57 -0.75 -2.53 -1.00
CA TYR A 57 0.49 -2.53 -0.25
C TYR A 57 0.82 -1.13 0.27
N ARG A 58 1.11 -1.04 1.58
CA ARG A 58 1.46 0.22 2.26
C ARG A 58 2.86 0.65 1.91
N GLY A 59 3.07 1.95 1.71
CA GLY A 59 4.37 2.55 1.48
C GLY A 59 5.01 3.04 2.77
N TRP A 60 6.32 2.82 2.91
CA TRP A 60 7.11 3.42 3.97
C TRP A 60 7.27 4.93 3.71
N GLY A 61 7.07 5.73 4.75
CA GLY A 61 7.10 7.19 4.66
C GLY A 61 5.77 7.83 4.24
N ALA A 62 4.82 7.02 3.75
CA ALA A 62 3.46 7.44 3.44
C ALA A 62 2.45 6.85 4.45
N GLU A 63 2.11 5.57 4.29
CA GLU A 63 1.21 4.86 5.21
C GLU A 63 1.92 4.40 6.49
N LEU A 64 3.18 4.00 6.38
CA LEU A 64 3.96 3.49 7.50
C LEU A 64 5.02 4.51 7.90
N THR A 65 4.87 5.08 9.10
CA THR A 65 5.81 6.04 9.69
C THR A 65 6.16 5.62 11.12
N GLY A 66 7.10 6.31 11.74
CA GLY A 66 7.45 6.08 13.15
C GLY A 66 6.34 6.44 14.16
N GLU A 67 5.32 7.18 13.72
CA GLU A 67 4.21 7.64 14.57
C GLU A 67 2.97 6.75 14.47
N ILE A 68 2.86 5.96 13.40
CA ILE A 68 1.72 5.09 13.11
C ILE A 68 1.97 3.68 13.65
N SER A 69 1.05 3.19 14.45
CA SER A 69 1.11 1.80 14.94
C SER A 69 0.60 0.81 13.89
N LEU A 70 0.97 -0.47 14.04
CA LEU A 70 0.49 -1.55 13.17
C LEU A 70 -1.04 -1.68 13.19
N VAL A 71 -1.71 -1.33 14.30
CA VAL A 71 -3.17 -1.37 14.43
C VAL A 71 -3.82 -0.28 13.58
N GLU A 72 -3.30 0.94 13.64
CA GLU A 72 -3.77 2.05 12.80
C GLU A 72 -3.55 1.77 11.31
N ALA A 73 -2.40 1.15 10.98
CA ALA A 73 -2.03 0.80 9.61
C ALA A 73 -2.76 -0.44 9.05
N GLY A 74 -3.61 -1.11 9.84
CA GLY A 74 -4.29 -2.33 9.41
C GLY A 74 -3.32 -3.46 9.05
N MET A 75 -2.25 -3.61 9.85
CA MET A 75 -1.17 -4.59 9.65
C MET A 75 -1.28 -5.77 10.62
N ASP A 76 -2.50 -6.10 11.06
CA ASP A 76 -2.78 -7.11 12.10
C ASP A 76 -2.21 -8.50 11.75
N ARG A 77 -2.15 -8.84 10.48
CA ARG A 77 -1.59 -10.12 10.01
C ARG A 77 -0.08 -10.28 10.26
N PHE A 78 0.63 -9.20 10.56
CA PHE A 78 2.09 -9.21 10.74
C PHE A 78 2.54 -9.36 12.18
N PHE A 79 1.61 -9.40 13.14
CA PHE A 79 1.93 -9.66 14.54
C PHE A 79 1.05 -10.76 15.14
N ASN A 80 1.57 -11.45 16.15
CA ASN A 80 0.85 -12.48 16.88
C ASN A 80 1.09 -12.34 18.38
N LEU A 81 0.11 -11.75 19.08
CA LEU A 81 0.17 -11.55 20.53
C LEU A 81 0.06 -12.87 21.33
N LYS A 82 -0.34 -13.98 20.69
CA LYS A 82 -0.39 -15.31 21.33
C LYS A 82 0.95 -16.05 21.29
N LYS A 83 1.98 -15.46 20.68
CA LYS A 83 3.30 -16.06 20.58
C LYS A 83 3.91 -16.20 22.00
N LYS A 84 4.45 -17.39 22.32
CA LYS A 84 5.00 -17.69 23.65
C LYS A 84 6.14 -16.73 24.09
N ASN A 85 6.99 -16.33 23.13
CA ASN A 85 8.05 -15.36 23.40
C ASN A 85 7.56 -13.98 22.99
N ASN A 86 7.52 -13.06 23.94
CA ASN A 86 7.22 -11.67 23.68
C ASN A 86 8.24 -11.06 22.70
N PHE A 87 7.76 -10.28 21.76
CA PHE A 87 8.59 -9.46 20.90
C PHE A 87 8.66 -8.03 21.44
N PHE A 88 9.70 -7.31 21.06
CA PHE A 88 9.83 -5.90 21.43
C PHE A 88 8.60 -5.10 20.97
N GLY A 89 7.99 -4.35 21.88
CA GLY A 89 6.77 -3.58 21.60
C GLY A 89 5.44 -4.34 21.80
N ALA A 90 5.43 -5.64 22.12
CA ALA A 90 4.20 -6.43 22.29
C ALA A 90 3.22 -5.82 23.31
N LYS A 91 3.73 -5.33 24.45
CA LYS A 91 2.90 -4.71 25.50
C LYS A 91 2.29 -3.38 25.02
N ALA A 92 3.06 -2.55 24.32
CA ALA A 92 2.58 -1.29 23.77
C ALA A 92 1.48 -1.53 22.73
N LEU A 93 1.67 -2.52 21.86
CA LEU A 93 0.68 -2.92 20.86
C LEU A 93 -0.60 -3.47 21.51
N GLN A 94 -0.48 -4.29 22.55
CA GLN A 94 -1.61 -4.81 23.31
C GLN A 94 -2.43 -3.69 23.96
N ASN A 95 -1.74 -2.73 24.58
CA ASN A 95 -2.40 -1.56 25.17
C ASN A 95 -3.15 -0.76 24.10
N LYS A 96 -2.54 -0.54 22.92
CA LYS A 96 -3.15 0.19 21.80
C LYS A 96 -4.41 -0.52 21.28
N ILE A 97 -4.41 -1.84 21.22
CA ILE A 97 -5.60 -2.64 20.85
C ILE A 97 -6.70 -2.50 21.88
N GLN A 98 -6.36 -2.53 23.18
CA GLN A 98 -7.33 -2.43 24.27
C GLN A 98 -7.94 -1.04 24.40
N SER A 99 -7.14 0.02 24.26
CA SER A 99 -7.63 1.40 24.32
C SER A 99 -8.37 1.85 23.05
N GLY A 100 -8.20 1.12 21.95
CA GLY A 100 -8.64 1.55 20.64
C GLY A 100 -7.67 2.54 20.00
N VAL A 101 -7.98 2.96 18.78
CA VAL A 101 -7.21 3.93 18.01
C VAL A 101 -8.13 5.03 17.48
N ASP A 102 -7.64 6.26 17.44
CA ASP A 102 -8.42 7.43 17.00
C ASP A 102 -8.55 7.46 15.47
N ILE A 103 -7.54 6.94 14.76
CA ILE A 103 -7.49 6.91 13.31
C ILE A 103 -7.24 5.49 12.80
N LYS A 104 -7.74 5.21 11.61
CA LYS A 104 -7.50 3.96 10.88
C LYS A 104 -7.24 4.22 9.41
N ILE A 105 -6.38 3.40 8.83
CA ILE A 105 -6.19 3.40 7.39
C ILE A 105 -7.41 2.81 6.69
N VAL A 106 -7.82 3.45 5.60
CA VAL A 106 -8.81 2.94 4.66
C VAL A 106 -8.21 2.86 3.26
N TYR A 107 -8.64 1.85 2.51
CA TYR A 107 -8.32 1.69 1.10
C TYR A 107 -9.54 2.11 0.28
N LEU A 108 -9.35 3.01 -0.67
CA LEU A 108 -10.43 3.73 -1.34
C LEU A 108 -10.38 3.55 -2.85
N GLU A 109 -11.55 3.40 -3.47
CA GLU A 109 -11.80 3.66 -4.86
C GLU A 109 -12.41 5.06 -4.99
N VAL A 110 -11.80 5.91 -5.81
CA VAL A 110 -12.19 7.30 -5.96
C VAL A 110 -12.88 7.50 -7.31
N ASP A 111 -14.03 8.12 -7.30
CA ASP A 111 -14.82 8.41 -8.51
C ASP A 111 -14.27 9.65 -9.23
N VAL A 112 -13.29 9.42 -10.07
CA VAL A 112 -12.60 10.47 -10.86
C VAL A 112 -12.33 10.00 -12.28
N ASP A 113 -12.26 10.97 -13.19
CA ASP A 113 -11.98 10.77 -14.61
C ASP A 113 -10.75 11.55 -15.11
N ASN A 114 -10.28 12.53 -14.35
CA ASN A 114 -9.28 13.49 -14.83
C ASN A 114 -8.10 13.77 -13.89
N ALA A 115 -8.15 13.33 -12.64
CA ALA A 115 -7.06 13.54 -11.69
C ALA A 115 -7.11 12.51 -10.55
N ASP A 116 -6.01 11.82 -10.29
CA ASP A 116 -5.89 10.91 -9.15
C ASP A 116 -5.42 11.66 -7.90
N ALA A 117 -5.82 11.17 -6.73
CA ALA A 117 -5.22 11.56 -5.46
C ALA A 117 -3.75 11.15 -5.42
N ARG A 118 -2.91 11.93 -4.75
CA ARG A 118 -1.46 11.68 -4.66
C ARG A 118 -0.94 11.58 -3.24
N GLY A 119 -1.59 12.25 -2.31
CA GLY A 119 -1.25 12.37 -0.91
C GLY A 119 -1.45 13.81 -0.42
N ASN A 120 -1.80 13.94 0.86
CA ASN A 120 -2.14 15.17 1.55
C ASN A 120 -3.49 15.82 1.16
N GLU A 121 -4.29 15.20 0.28
CA GLU A 121 -5.64 15.66 0.03
C GLU A 121 -6.51 15.44 1.27
N PRO A 122 -7.37 16.43 1.65
CA PRO A 122 -8.29 16.26 2.76
C PRO A 122 -9.43 15.30 2.40
N VAL A 123 -9.78 14.45 3.38
CA VAL A 123 -10.92 13.53 3.30
C VAL A 123 -12.08 14.12 4.09
N TYR A 124 -13.25 14.16 3.47
CA TYR A 124 -14.47 14.71 4.05
C TYR A 124 -15.52 13.63 4.32
N HIS A 125 -16.28 13.85 5.37
CA HIS A 125 -17.56 13.20 5.64
C HIS A 125 -18.54 14.26 6.13
N ASN A 126 -19.73 14.35 5.49
CA ASN A 126 -20.75 15.37 5.82
C ASN A 126 -20.16 16.81 5.90
N ASN A 127 -19.35 17.18 4.88
CA ASN A 127 -18.67 18.47 4.75
C ASN A 127 -17.65 18.80 5.87
N LYS A 128 -17.29 17.86 6.71
CA LYS A 128 -16.24 18.04 7.74
C LYS A 128 -15.00 17.25 7.33
N ILE A 129 -13.82 17.83 7.53
CA ILE A 129 -12.56 17.11 7.36
C ILE A 129 -12.46 16.04 8.46
N VAL A 130 -12.27 14.80 8.04
CA VAL A 130 -12.22 13.62 8.90
C VAL A 130 -10.94 12.81 8.73
N GLY A 131 -10.09 13.20 7.80
CA GLY A 131 -8.85 12.49 7.52
C GLY A 131 -8.02 13.13 6.43
N VAL A 132 -6.98 12.43 6.04
CA VAL A 132 -6.03 12.85 5.01
C VAL A 132 -5.60 11.65 4.17
N VAL A 133 -5.51 11.85 2.86
CA VAL A 133 -4.93 10.88 1.92
C VAL A 133 -3.43 10.77 2.17
N THR A 134 -2.91 9.55 2.22
CA THR A 134 -1.47 9.30 2.37
C THR A 134 -0.80 9.04 1.03
N SER A 135 -1.49 8.33 0.14
CA SER A 135 -1.03 8.09 -1.22
C SER A 135 -2.19 7.70 -2.13
N GLY A 136 -1.98 7.84 -3.42
CA GLY A 136 -2.96 7.45 -4.42
C GLY A 136 -2.35 7.27 -5.80
N GLY A 137 -3.17 6.85 -6.74
CA GLY A 137 -2.80 6.66 -8.13
C GLY A 137 -3.77 5.78 -8.91
N TYR A 138 -3.62 5.81 -10.21
CA TYR A 138 -4.43 4.98 -11.11
C TYR A 138 -3.89 3.57 -11.21
N GLY A 139 -4.76 2.59 -10.98
CA GLY A 139 -4.50 1.17 -11.19
C GLY A 139 -4.82 0.79 -12.64
N PHE A 140 -3.78 0.67 -13.46
CA PHE A 140 -3.95 0.43 -14.89
C PHE A 140 -4.53 -0.94 -15.24
N ARG A 141 -4.33 -1.96 -14.41
CA ARG A 141 -4.92 -3.30 -14.59
C ARG A 141 -6.40 -3.32 -14.24
N THR A 142 -6.73 -2.69 -13.14
CA THR A 142 -8.08 -2.68 -12.57
C THR A 142 -8.92 -1.53 -13.09
N LYS A 143 -8.31 -0.55 -13.77
CA LYS A 143 -8.93 0.67 -14.30
C LYS A 143 -9.68 1.46 -13.22
N LYS A 144 -9.03 1.59 -12.05
CA LYS A 144 -9.59 2.29 -10.89
C LYS A 144 -8.64 3.35 -10.39
N SER A 145 -9.17 4.52 -10.02
CA SER A 145 -8.44 5.47 -9.20
C SER A 145 -8.48 5.01 -7.74
N LEU A 146 -7.32 4.83 -7.14
CA LEU A 146 -7.15 4.20 -5.82
C LEU A 146 -6.43 5.15 -4.89
N ALA A 147 -6.79 5.13 -3.60
CA ALA A 147 -6.12 5.91 -2.59
C ALA A 147 -6.03 5.16 -1.25
N PHE A 148 -5.03 5.51 -0.44
CA PHE A 148 -5.04 5.26 0.99
C PHE A 148 -5.26 6.57 1.74
N ALA A 149 -5.98 6.48 2.84
CA ALA A 149 -6.17 7.61 3.75
C ALA A 149 -6.20 7.12 5.19
N TYR A 150 -5.74 7.96 6.12
CA TYR A 150 -6.08 7.83 7.53
C TYR A 150 -7.32 8.66 7.79
N VAL A 151 -8.33 8.03 8.34
CA VAL A 151 -9.60 8.66 8.75
C VAL A 151 -9.91 8.34 10.20
N LYS A 152 -10.83 9.09 10.81
CA LYS A 152 -11.35 8.75 12.14
C LYS A 152 -11.84 7.31 12.18
N SER A 153 -11.47 6.56 13.22
CA SER A 153 -11.74 5.11 13.33
C SER A 153 -13.20 4.75 13.19
N GLU A 154 -14.10 5.59 13.68
CA GLU A 154 -15.55 5.42 13.59
C GLU A 154 -16.08 5.40 12.14
N LEU A 155 -15.37 6.07 11.20
CA LEU A 155 -15.76 6.17 9.79
C LEU A 155 -15.09 5.11 8.90
N ALA A 156 -14.23 4.27 9.46
CA ALA A 156 -13.48 3.29 8.69
C ALA A 156 -14.31 2.08 8.21
N ASN A 157 -15.59 2.00 8.56
CA ASN A 157 -16.44 0.83 8.34
C ASN A 157 -17.58 1.06 7.33
N GLY A 158 -17.28 1.66 6.17
CA GLY A 158 -18.24 1.70 5.05
C GLY A 158 -19.01 3.00 4.89
N GLU A 159 -18.61 4.07 5.58
CA GLU A 159 -19.20 5.39 5.40
C GLU A 159 -18.85 5.99 4.02
N SER A 160 -19.75 6.84 3.51
CA SER A 160 -19.50 7.58 2.28
C SER A 160 -18.51 8.71 2.56
N LEU A 161 -17.37 8.67 1.89
CA LEU A 161 -16.31 9.66 2.01
C LEU A 161 -16.20 10.47 0.71
N GLU A 162 -15.60 11.64 0.82
CA GLU A 162 -15.21 12.45 -0.32
C GLU A 162 -13.75 12.87 -0.17
N ILE A 163 -13.03 12.96 -1.27
CA ILE A 163 -11.65 13.47 -1.31
C ILE A 163 -11.65 14.74 -2.15
N GLU A 164 -11.05 15.81 -1.65
CA GLU A 164 -10.91 17.03 -2.42
C GLU A 164 -9.62 16.98 -3.26
N ILE A 165 -9.80 16.77 -4.56
CA ILE A 165 -8.71 16.71 -5.53
C ILE A 165 -8.81 17.94 -6.43
N GLN A 166 -7.75 18.76 -6.44
CA GLN A 166 -7.69 20.01 -7.25
C GLN A 166 -8.90 20.92 -7.01
N GLY A 167 -9.34 21.08 -5.75
CA GLY A 167 -10.46 21.94 -5.37
C GLY A 167 -11.85 21.37 -5.69
N GLN A 168 -11.93 20.10 -6.10
CA GLN A 168 -13.20 19.41 -6.36
C GLN A 168 -13.37 18.20 -5.45
N LYS A 169 -14.49 18.12 -4.76
CA LYS A 169 -14.84 16.95 -3.96
C LYS A 169 -15.26 15.79 -4.85
N ARG A 170 -14.61 14.67 -4.69
CA ARG A 170 -14.83 13.43 -5.41
C ARG A 170 -15.31 12.35 -4.45
N LYS A 171 -16.33 11.60 -4.82
CA LYS A 171 -16.82 10.48 -4.01
C LYS A 171 -15.73 9.42 -3.87
N ALA A 172 -15.59 8.85 -2.69
CA ALA A 172 -14.64 7.82 -2.39
C ALA A 172 -15.33 6.68 -1.63
N LYS A 173 -15.19 5.47 -2.16
CA LYS A 173 -15.78 4.25 -1.59
C LYS A 173 -14.69 3.45 -0.87
N ILE A 174 -14.94 3.08 0.38
CA ILE A 174 -14.07 2.16 1.12
C ILE A 174 -14.16 0.76 0.50
N LEU A 175 -13.01 0.15 0.28
CA LEU A 175 -12.85 -1.19 -0.27
C LEU A 175 -12.45 -2.15 0.84
N ASP A 176 -13.20 -3.22 1.00
CA ASP A 176 -12.93 -4.28 1.99
C ASP A 176 -11.82 -5.24 1.54
N LYS A 177 -11.57 -5.31 0.24
CA LYS A 177 -10.61 -6.24 -0.37
C LYS A 177 -9.72 -5.52 -1.36
N VAL A 178 -8.54 -6.08 -1.56
CA VAL A 178 -7.64 -5.64 -2.65
C VAL A 178 -8.31 -5.90 -4.01
N VAL A 179 -8.10 -4.98 -4.93
CA VAL A 179 -8.78 -5.02 -6.25
C VAL A 179 -8.09 -5.94 -7.26
N TYR A 180 -6.81 -6.25 -7.03
CA TYR A 180 -6.06 -7.13 -7.91
C TYR A 180 -5.57 -8.39 -7.19
N ASP A 181 -5.87 -9.55 -7.75
CA ASP A 181 -5.44 -10.88 -7.27
C ASP A 181 -5.58 -11.05 -5.74
N PRO A 182 -6.81 -10.94 -5.17
CA PRO A 182 -7.03 -10.95 -3.73
C PRO A 182 -6.54 -12.26 -3.06
N ASP A 183 -6.54 -13.36 -3.82
CA ASP A 183 -6.12 -14.67 -3.34
C ASP A 183 -4.62 -14.95 -3.52
N ASN A 184 -3.86 -13.96 -4.05
CA ASN A 184 -2.43 -14.07 -4.30
C ASN A 184 -2.02 -15.23 -5.22
N GLN A 185 -2.83 -15.57 -6.21
CA GLN A 185 -2.56 -16.65 -7.18
C GLN A 185 -1.36 -16.27 -8.06
N LYS A 186 -1.32 -15.03 -8.56
CA LYS A 186 -0.20 -14.51 -9.37
C LYS A 186 1.09 -14.38 -8.58
N LEU A 187 0.98 -13.96 -7.32
CA LEU A 187 2.12 -13.85 -6.42
C LEU A 187 2.78 -15.21 -6.13
N ARG A 188 2.00 -16.29 -6.16
CA ARG A 188 2.44 -17.65 -5.83
C ARG A 188 2.71 -18.54 -7.04
N ALA A 189 2.49 -18.02 -8.24
CA ALA A 189 2.65 -18.75 -9.50
C ALA A 189 4.05 -19.39 -9.66
#